data_7b2f9f1a3033b3c950d004d39f150dd4
#
_entry.id   7b2f9f1a3033b3c950d004d39f150dd4
#
_cell.length_a   1.000
_cell.length_b   1.000
_cell.length_c   1.000
_cell.angle_alpha   90.00
_cell.angle_beta   90.00
_cell.angle_gamma   90.00
#
_symmetry.space_group_name_H-M   'P 1'
#
loop_
_entity.id
_entity.type
_entity.pdbx_description
1 polymer ?
#
loop_
_entity_poly.entity_id
_entity_poly.type
_entity_poly.pdbx_seq_one_letter_code
_entity_poly.pdbx_strand_id
1 'polypeptide(L)'
;WIAEGLXXYLPPDAQNRLLDHVTDXXAPGSRLALEAFLGSADRDSARVEEMIRTATRGWREHGFHLDIWALNYAGPRHEVSGYLDNHGWRSVGTTTAQLLAAHDLPAAPALPAGLADRPNYWTCVLG
;
A
#
# COMPACT_ATOMS: atom_id res chain seq x y z
N TRP A 1 12.77 2.83 8.52
CA TRP A 1 11.86 3.68 7.72
C TRP A 1 10.44 3.17 7.83
N ILE A 2 9.48 4.09 7.77
CA ILE A 2 8.05 3.73 7.70
C ILE A 2 7.41 4.57 6.60
N ALA A 3 6.66 3.92 5.70
CA ALA A 3 5.91 4.59 4.63
C ALA A 3 4.48 4.06 4.63
N GLU A 4 3.62 4.71 5.37
CA GLU A 4 2.23 4.30 5.55
C GLU A 4 1.31 5.33 4.90
N GLY A 5 0.31 4.86 4.15
CA GLY A 5 -0.65 5.72 3.48
C GLY A 5 -0.04 6.59 2.40
N LEU A 6 1.07 6.22 1.81
CA LEU A 6 1.83 7.09 0.90
C LEU A 6 1.83 6.59 -0.56
N UNK A 7 2.12 5.37 -0.71
CA UNK A 7 2.36 4.85 -1.96
C UNK A 7 1.33 5.16 -2.96
N UNK A 8 0.22 5.41 -2.70
CA UNK A 8 -0.78 5.67 -3.53
C UNK A 8 -0.78 7.00 -4.08
N TYR A 9 -0.31 7.90 -3.39
CA TYR A 9 -0.33 9.33 -3.74
C TYR A 9 0.91 9.78 -4.52
N LEU A 10 1.79 8.90 -4.85
CA LEU A 10 3.00 9.23 -5.62
C LEU A 10 2.82 8.83 -7.09
N PRO A 11 3.30 9.67 -8.02
CA PRO A 11 3.48 9.20 -9.40
C PRO A 11 4.36 7.95 -9.43
N PRO A 12 4.19 7.06 -10.41
CA PRO A 12 4.98 5.80 -10.44
C PRO A 12 6.49 6.00 -10.38
N ASP A 13 7.00 7.00 -11.10
CA ASP A 13 8.45 7.28 -11.08
C ASP A 13 8.90 7.85 -9.73
N ALA A 14 8.04 8.61 -9.05
CA ALA A 14 8.36 9.13 -7.72
C ALA A 14 8.38 8.01 -6.68
N GLN A 15 7.51 7.01 -6.83
CA GLN A 15 7.57 5.82 -5.99
C GLN A 15 8.95 5.14 -6.11
N ASN A 16 9.41 4.91 -7.34
CA ASN A 16 10.70 4.28 -7.55
C ASN A 16 11.84 5.10 -6.94
N ARG A 17 11.85 6.42 -7.21
CA ARG A 17 12.88 7.30 -6.64
C ARG A 17 12.88 7.29 -5.12
N LEU A 18 11.71 7.23 -4.49
CA LEU A 18 11.63 7.15 -3.03
C LEU A 18 12.29 5.85 -2.54
N LEU A 19 11.97 4.73 -3.17
CA LEU A 19 12.53 3.43 -2.78
C LEU A 19 14.04 3.38 -3.03
N ASP A 20 14.50 3.98 -4.14
CA ASP A 20 15.94 4.09 -4.42
C ASP A 20 16.64 4.90 -3.33
N HIS A 21 16.08 6.07 -2.98
CA HIS A 21 16.69 6.92 -1.93
C HIS A 21 16.73 6.21 -0.58
N VAL A 22 15.69 5.49 -0.22
CA VAL A 22 15.68 4.71 1.02
C VAL A 22 16.76 3.63 0.98
N THR A 23 16.93 2.99 -0.17
CA THR A 23 17.96 1.96 -0.36
C THR A 23 19.35 2.56 -0.25
N ASP A 24 19.58 3.63 -0.95
CA ASP A 24 20.89 4.30 -0.97
C ASP A 24 21.30 4.87 0.39
N UNK A 25 20.52 5.25 1.10
CA UNK A 25 20.76 5.90 2.29
C UNK A 25 20.72 5.00 3.45
N UNK A 26 20.41 3.66 3.26
CA UNK A 26 20.31 2.76 4.25
C UNK A 26 21.55 1.92 4.31
N ALA A 27 21.79 1.38 5.47
CA ALA A 27 22.91 0.42 5.69
C ALA A 27 22.38 -1.01 5.71
N PRO A 28 23.17 -2.03 5.40
CA PRO A 28 22.73 -3.41 5.57
C PRO A 28 22.14 -3.65 6.95
N GLY A 29 21.03 -4.38 7.00
CA GLY A 29 20.27 -4.58 8.23
C GLY A 29 19.19 -3.54 8.48
N SER A 30 19.14 -2.47 7.70
CA SER A 30 18.09 -1.47 7.80
C SER A 30 16.72 -2.11 7.55
N ARG A 31 15.69 -1.54 8.18
CA ARG A 31 14.33 -2.04 8.04
C ARG A 31 13.42 -0.98 7.44
N LEU A 32 12.50 -1.42 6.59
CA LEU A 32 11.47 -0.58 6.00
C LEU A 32 10.12 -1.27 6.22
N ALA A 33 9.19 -0.55 6.83
CA ALA A 33 7.80 -0.98 6.94
C ALA A 33 6.96 -0.11 6.03
N LEU A 34 6.13 -0.71 5.19
CA LEU A 34 5.34 0.09 4.28
C LEU A 34 3.97 -0.53 4.00
N GLU A 35 3.06 0.32 3.59
CA GLU A 35 1.76 -0.07 3.10
C GLU A 35 1.70 0.18 1.59
N ALA A 36 1.33 -0.87 0.83
CA ALA A 36 1.15 -0.78 -0.61
C ALA A 36 -0.09 -1.58 -0.98
N PHE A 37 -1.22 -0.91 -0.90
CA PHE A 37 -2.52 -1.57 -1.00
C PHE A 37 -2.87 -1.98 -2.42
N LEU A 38 -2.57 -1.15 -3.41
CA LEU A 38 -2.99 -1.38 -4.78
C LEU A 38 -1.78 -1.58 -5.69
N GLY A 39 -1.80 -2.66 -6.43
CA GLY A 39 -0.85 -2.88 -7.52
C GLY A 39 -1.29 -2.13 -8.78
N SER A 40 -0.47 -2.23 -9.82
CA SER A 40 -0.77 -1.54 -11.08
C SER A 40 -2.07 -2.02 -11.73
N ALA A 41 -2.37 -3.30 -11.61
CA ALA A 41 -3.57 -3.88 -12.23
C ALA A 41 -4.86 -3.43 -11.53
N ASP A 42 -4.77 -3.05 -10.27
CA ASP A 42 -5.95 -2.69 -9.49
C ASP A 42 -6.29 -1.20 -9.59
N ARG A 43 -5.33 -0.36 -9.97
CA ARG A 43 -5.51 1.08 -9.92
C ARG A 43 -6.56 1.61 -10.89
N ASP A 44 -6.73 0.91 -12.00
CA ASP A 44 -7.73 1.30 -13.00
C ASP A 44 -9.05 0.61 -12.80
N SER A 45 -9.19 -0.14 -11.71
CA SER A 45 -10.40 -0.91 -11.46
C SER A 45 -11.53 -0.02 -10.94
N ALA A 46 -12.64 -0.02 -11.64
CA ALA A 46 -13.84 0.68 -11.20
C ALA A 46 -14.35 0.15 -9.85
N ARG A 47 -14.10 -1.13 -9.58
CA ARG A 47 -14.47 -1.72 -8.29
C ARG A 47 -13.68 -1.11 -7.14
N VAL A 48 -12.38 -0.89 -7.34
CA VAL A 48 -11.54 -0.29 -6.31
C VAL A 48 -11.95 1.16 -6.08
N GLU A 49 -12.22 1.91 -7.14
CA GLU A 49 -12.72 3.27 -7.01
C GLU A 49 -14.02 3.30 -6.21
N GLU A 50 -14.98 2.45 -6.56
CA GLU A 50 -16.25 2.41 -5.85
C GLU A 50 -16.08 2.02 -4.39
N MET A 51 -15.18 1.07 -4.10
CA MET A 51 -14.88 0.67 -2.74
C MET A 51 -14.34 1.87 -1.92
N ILE A 52 -13.40 2.60 -2.48
CA ILE A 52 -12.81 3.76 -1.80
C ILE A 52 -13.87 4.85 -1.60
N ARG A 53 -14.67 5.15 -2.64
CA ARG A 53 -15.72 6.15 -2.54
C ARG A 53 -16.77 5.77 -1.50
N THR A 54 -17.12 4.48 -1.43
CA THR A 54 -18.06 3.99 -0.43
C THR A 54 -17.48 4.09 0.98
N ALA A 55 -16.23 3.68 1.15
CA ALA A 55 -15.57 3.73 2.46
C ALA A 55 -15.44 5.16 3.00
N THR A 56 -15.28 6.13 2.09
CA THR A 56 -15.09 7.53 2.50
C THR A 56 -16.39 8.34 2.50
N ARG A 57 -17.52 7.73 2.10
CA ARG A 57 -18.80 8.45 2.01
C ARG A 57 -19.21 9.06 3.35
N GLY A 58 -19.09 8.30 4.43
CA GLY A 58 -19.48 8.78 5.75
C GLY A 58 -18.63 9.95 6.24
N TRP A 59 -17.45 10.15 5.69
CA TRP A 59 -16.59 11.26 6.10
C TRP A 59 -17.20 12.61 5.73
N ARG A 60 -17.97 12.65 4.64
CA ARG A 60 -18.62 13.87 4.19
C ARG A 60 -19.67 14.34 5.20
N GLU A 61 -20.33 13.40 5.87
CA GLU A 61 -21.32 13.72 6.90
C GLU A 61 -20.67 14.40 8.13
N HIS A 62 -19.38 14.21 8.27
CA HIS A 62 -18.58 14.82 9.35
C HIS A 62 -17.73 16.00 8.86
N GLY A 63 -18.06 16.53 7.68
CA GLY A 63 -17.41 17.74 7.17
C GLY A 63 -16.13 17.51 6.36
N PHE A 64 -15.75 16.27 6.08
CA PHE A 64 -14.55 15.98 5.32
C PHE A 64 -14.95 15.70 3.85
N HIS A 65 -14.65 16.65 2.97
CA HIS A 65 -15.13 16.61 1.57
C HIS A 65 -14.04 16.30 0.54
N LEU A 66 -12.88 15.81 0.96
CA LEU A 66 -11.80 15.51 0.05
C LEU A 66 -12.11 14.23 -0.75
N ASP A 67 -11.89 14.29 -2.05
CA ASP A 67 -12.01 13.11 -2.90
C ASP A 67 -10.69 12.34 -2.89
N ILE A 68 -10.62 11.37 -2.00
CA ILE A 68 -9.39 10.58 -1.79
C ILE A 68 -8.99 9.84 -3.07
N TRP A 69 -9.97 9.33 -3.83
CA TRP A 69 -9.66 8.63 -5.07
C TRP A 69 -8.98 9.55 -6.09
N ALA A 70 -9.44 10.80 -6.18
CA ALA A 70 -8.87 11.76 -7.13
C ALA A 70 -7.42 12.12 -6.81
N LEU A 71 -6.94 11.87 -5.60
CA LEU A 71 -5.55 12.12 -5.24
C LEU A 71 -4.61 11.00 -5.66
N ASN A 72 -5.16 9.85 -6.08
CA ASN A 72 -4.33 8.72 -6.49
C ASN A 72 -3.79 8.93 -7.90
N TYR A 73 -2.55 8.53 -8.11
CA TYR A 73 -1.96 8.51 -9.44
C TYR A 73 -2.22 7.16 -10.09
N ALA A 74 -3.04 7.15 -11.13
CA ALA A 74 -3.31 5.96 -11.92
C ALA A 74 -2.14 5.64 -12.84
N GLY A 75 -2.15 4.45 -13.39
CA GLY A 75 -1.18 4.04 -14.40
C GLY A 75 -0.23 2.96 -13.91
N PRO A 76 0.51 2.38 -14.86
CA PRO A 76 1.42 1.28 -14.54
C PRO A 76 2.50 1.71 -13.55
N ARG A 77 2.78 0.85 -12.59
CA ARG A 77 3.85 1.07 -11.61
C ARG A 77 4.43 -0.27 -11.20
N HIS A 78 5.64 -0.23 -10.71
CA HIS A 78 6.26 -1.44 -10.17
C HIS A 78 5.53 -1.87 -8.91
N GLU A 79 5.38 -3.17 -8.76
CA GLU A 79 4.91 -3.74 -7.51
C GLU A 79 6.03 -3.56 -6.49
N VAL A 80 5.69 -3.02 -5.30
CA VAL A 80 6.69 -2.49 -4.37
C VAL A 80 7.63 -3.57 -3.84
N SER A 81 7.08 -4.74 -3.45
CA SER A 81 7.94 -5.78 -2.88
C SER A 81 8.90 -6.34 -3.92
N GLY A 82 8.42 -6.59 -5.14
CA GLY A 82 9.30 -7.06 -6.21
C GLY A 82 10.37 -6.05 -6.57
N TYR A 83 10.00 -4.76 -6.57
CA TYR A 83 10.99 -3.70 -6.81
C TYR A 83 12.08 -3.73 -5.75
N LEU A 84 11.68 -3.76 -4.47
CA LEU A 84 12.62 -3.78 -3.35
C LEU A 84 13.50 -5.05 -3.36
N ASP A 85 12.88 -6.22 -3.63
CA ASP A 85 13.64 -7.47 -3.65
C ASP A 85 14.73 -7.44 -4.73
N ASN A 86 14.44 -6.78 -5.87
CA ASN A 86 15.44 -6.61 -6.93
C ASN A 86 16.53 -5.59 -6.58
N HIS A 87 16.36 -4.84 -5.48
CA HIS A 87 17.32 -3.83 -5.02
C HIS A 87 17.94 -4.20 -3.68
N GLY A 88 18.00 -5.48 -3.38
CA GLY A 88 18.77 -5.98 -2.23
C GLY A 88 17.97 -6.11 -0.93
N TRP A 89 16.68 -5.88 -0.98
CA TRP A 89 15.83 -6.07 0.20
C TRP A 89 15.25 -7.49 0.21
N ARG A 90 14.82 -7.93 1.35
CA ARG A 90 14.01 -9.14 1.51
C ARG A 90 12.69 -8.72 2.13
N SER A 91 11.61 -8.89 1.36
CA SER A 91 10.28 -8.38 1.72
C SER A 91 9.37 -9.52 2.23
N VAL A 92 8.62 -9.23 3.28
CA VAL A 92 7.61 -10.16 3.81
C VAL A 92 6.30 -9.41 3.87
N GLY A 93 5.29 -9.94 3.18
CA GLY A 93 3.98 -9.33 3.12
C GLY A 93 3.00 -9.93 4.12
N THR A 94 2.13 -9.10 4.65
CA THR A 94 1.10 -9.50 5.61
C THR A 94 -0.24 -8.90 5.19
N THR A 95 -1.29 -9.69 5.24
CA THR A 95 -2.63 -9.20 4.91
C THR A 95 -3.25 -8.51 6.13
N THR A 96 -4.24 -7.65 5.87
CA THR A 96 -5.03 -7.06 6.96
C THR A 96 -5.65 -8.13 7.85
N ALA A 97 -6.18 -9.19 7.24
CA ALA A 97 -6.80 -10.27 8.01
C ALA A 97 -5.81 -10.94 8.98
N GLN A 98 -4.57 -11.17 8.50
CA GLN A 98 -3.54 -11.76 9.36
C GLN A 98 -3.19 -10.84 10.53
N LEU A 99 -3.08 -9.53 10.28
CA LEU A 99 -2.78 -8.56 11.34
C LEU A 99 -3.90 -8.49 12.37
N LEU A 100 -5.15 -8.43 11.92
CA LEU A 100 -6.28 -8.39 12.83
C LEU A 100 -6.32 -9.64 13.71
N ALA A 101 -6.15 -10.82 13.08
CA ALA A 101 -6.15 -12.08 13.83
C ALA A 101 -5.00 -12.14 14.84
N ALA A 102 -3.82 -11.67 14.47
CA ALA A 102 -2.65 -11.69 15.35
C ALA A 102 -2.83 -10.81 16.59
N HIS A 103 -3.74 -9.83 16.53
CA HIS A 103 -3.99 -8.92 17.65
C HIS A 103 -5.38 -9.11 18.28
N ASP A 104 -6.04 -10.23 17.99
CA ASP A 104 -7.36 -10.56 18.52
C ASP A 104 -8.41 -9.48 18.22
N LEU A 105 -8.32 -8.86 17.03
CA LEU A 105 -9.26 -7.85 16.60
C LEU A 105 -10.32 -8.44 15.67
N PRO A 106 -11.53 -7.89 15.64
CA PRO A 106 -12.57 -8.38 14.75
C PRO A 106 -12.15 -8.30 13.28
N ALA A 107 -12.66 -9.21 12.48
CA ALA A 107 -12.43 -9.20 11.05
C ALA A 107 -12.92 -7.87 10.44
N ALA A 108 -12.15 -7.36 9.49
CA ALA A 108 -12.55 -6.16 8.76
C ALA A 108 -13.80 -6.45 7.90
N PRO A 109 -14.58 -5.42 7.56
CA PRO A 109 -15.64 -5.60 6.59
C PRO A 109 -15.12 -6.22 5.31
N ALA A 110 -15.93 -7.02 4.66
CA ALA A 110 -15.50 -7.79 3.50
C ALA A 110 -14.95 -6.87 2.39
N LEU A 111 -13.73 -7.15 1.97
CA LEU A 111 -13.14 -6.52 0.80
C LEU A 111 -13.58 -7.28 -0.45
N PRO A 112 -13.55 -6.64 -1.61
CA PRO A 112 -13.81 -7.37 -2.86
C PRO A 112 -12.89 -8.57 -3.01
N ALA A 113 -13.42 -9.64 -3.62
CA ALA A 113 -12.65 -10.86 -3.84
C ALA A 113 -11.35 -10.54 -4.58
N GLY A 114 -10.28 -11.16 -4.15
CA GLY A 114 -8.96 -10.93 -4.72
C GLY A 114 -8.16 -9.82 -4.06
N LEU A 115 -8.80 -8.96 -3.29
CA LEU A 115 -8.08 -7.93 -2.53
C LEU A 115 -7.81 -8.36 -1.10
N ALA A 116 -8.75 -9.08 -0.50
CA ALA A 116 -8.64 -9.49 0.90
C ALA A 116 -7.46 -10.43 1.15
N ASP A 117 -7.10 -11.21 0.13
CA ASP A 117 -6.06 -12.23 0.25
C ASP A 117 -4.67 -11.73 -0.15
N ARG A 118 -4.56 -10.47 -0.54
CA ARG A 118 -3.28 -9.90 -0.94
C ARG A 118 -2.61 -9.22 0.24
N PRO A 119 -1.31 -9.41 0.41
CA PRO A 119 -0.58 -8.59 1.37
C PRO A 119 -0.65 -7.11 0.99
N ASN A 120 -0.87 -6.29 1.98
CA ASN A 120 -0.84 -4.84 1.79
C ASN A 120 0.09 -4.16 2.80
N TYR A 121 0.59 -4.90 3.78
CA TYR A 121 1.63 -4.42 4.69
C TYR A 121 2.90 -5.23 4.45
N TRP A 122 4.01 -4.54 4.33
CA TRP A 122 5.29 -5.16 3.99
C TRP A 122 6.32 -4.78 5.02
N THR A 123 7.07 -5.77 5.48
CA THR A 123 8.27 -5.55 6.30
C THR A 123 9.46 -6.02 5.49
N CYS A 124 10.43 -5.14 5.29
CA CYS A 124 11.56 -5.39 4.42
C CYS A 124 12.86 -5.15 5.18
N VAL A 125 13.85 -5.98 4.89
CA VAL A 125 15.19 -5.88 5.52
C VAL A 125 16.22 -5.82 4.40
N LEU A 126 17.08 -4.80 4.45
CA LEU A 126 18.16 -4.65 3.47
C LEU A 126 19.28 -5.64 3.79
N GLY A 127 19.71 -6.39 2.78
CA GLY A 127 20.76 -7.40 2.92
C GLY A 127 22.16 -6.83 3.00
#